data_127440b264a132e2452d7c2baa7467a9
#
_entry.id   127440b264a132e2452d7c2baa7467a9
#
_cell.length_a   1.000
_cell.length_b   1.000
_cell.length_c   1.000
_cell.angle_alpha   90.00
_cell.angle_beta   90.00
_cell.angle_gamma   90.00
#
_symmetry.space_group_name_H-M   'P 1'
#
loop_
_entity.id
_entity.type
_entity.pdbx_description
1 polymer ?
#
loop_
_entity_poly.entity_id
_entity_poly.type
_entity_poly.pdbx_seq_one_letter_code
_entity_poly.pdbx_strand_id
1 'polypeptide(L)'
;MKKNQMEELDFLFIYEHKVRELENLCLMKYELDKRGYKTKIIHIEDAQALKAMRPIYYAKVVVTMACYENASIEWHTKNFVKFDKIIDLQWENIVFPMDEKDTNAYKNYSGVAKEVVRVSWGEMNRKRMLEVAKMDPKKVKLIGHVGMDFLRDELKGYYRSKEDVLEEYQIPIDKKIFLFISPYFSDYHTEEYLVEMCKRFGEGWRSYYKDCMLPSKKIILDWMGKICEERKDVVFIYRPHPGEESEQADALERKYSNFRVIRTLSVKQWILVSDKIYTGNSSTFVEAFFAKKMCYLLFPIPVPSDYELAFLKDADKIKNYDDFEGSTKESDNRPFPVSEQLIDEVYTIDWNTPSYVKFADMAEEVLHNPYYNLTKEQLKIYYHKMGAGEKLLKLLIKITPLYNCYLDMLEKDQPKWKWLEKKRSERRRLETVAQDFEKTTDEEIAGIIRKIANEVEK
;
A
#
# COMPACT_ATOMS: atom_id res chain seq x y z
N MET A 1 -10.63 13.96 31.82
CA MET A 1 -11.76 13.55 30.97
C MET A 1 -12.82 12.84 31.78
N LYS A 2 -14.09 13.23 31.64
CA LYS A 2 -15.22 12.51 32.27
C LYS A 2 -15.18 11.06 31.76
N LYS A 3 -15.20 10.09 32.67
CA LYS A 3 -14.97 8.64 32.46
C LYS A 3 -15.86 7.94 31.40
N ASN A 4 -16.78 8.67 30.72
CA ASN A 4 -17.80 8.06 29.85
C ASN A 4 -18.03 8.75 28.48
N GLN A 5 -17.25 9.76 28.12
CA GLN A 5 -17.47 10.50 26.86
C GLN A 5 -16.61 9.94 25.74
N MET A 6 -17.25 9.61 24.58
CA MET A 6 -16.53 9.30 23.34
C MET A 6 -15.90 10.58 22.80
N GLU A 7 -14.76 10.46 22.13
CA GLU A 7 -14.21 11.55 21.35
C GLU A 7 -15.04 11.68 20.05
N GLU A 8 -15.62 12.87 19.83
CA GLU A 8 -16.43 13.16 18.64
C GLU A 8 -15.52 13.70 17.53
N LEU A 9 -15.65 13.11 16.34
CA LEU A 9 -14.86 13.41 15.16
C LEU A 9 -15.78 13.56 13.94
N ASP A 10 -15.40 14.43 12.99
CA ASP A 10 -16.03 14.46 11.68
C ASP A 10 -15.52 13.28 10.85
N PHE A 11 -14.19 13.06 10.86
CA PHE A 11 -13.55 11.96 10.14
C PHE A 11 -12.56 11.20 11.02
N LEU A 12 -12.65 9.88 11.00
CA LEU A 12 -11.66 8.98 11.58
C LEU A 12 -11.02 8.15 10.48
N PHE A 13 -9.73 8.37 10.24
CA PHE A 13 -8.92 7.57 9.33
C PHE A 13 -8.32 6.38 10.05
N ILE A 14 -8.46 5.19 9.45
CA ILE A 14 -7.92 3.95 9.98
C ILE A 14 -6.98 3.35 8.94
N TYR A 15 -5.71 3.08 9.31
CA TYR A 15 -4.71 2.48 8.43
C TYR A 15 -4.20 1.14 8.97
N GLU A 16 -3.65 0.31 8.09
CA GLU A 16 -3.05 -0.99 8.39
C GLU A 16 -1.54 -0.99 8.14
N HIS A 17 -1.09 -0.44 7.01
CA HIS A 17 0.32 -0.45 6.60
C HIS A 17 0.89 0.97 6.58
N LYS A 18 1.67 1.30 7.61
CA LYS A 18 2.27 2.63 7.79
C LYS A 18 3.00 3.14 6.55
N VAL A 19 3.90 2.34 6.00
CA VAL A 19 4.77 2.75 4.88
C VAL A 19 3.96 3.03 3.60
N ARG A 20 2.84 2.35 3.41
CA ARG A 20 1.98 2.49 2.23
C ARG A 20 0.94 3.59 2.37
N GLU A 21 0.44 3.81 3.60
CA GLU A 21 -0.83 4.50 3.81
C GLU A 21 -0.69 5.82 4.58
N LEU A 22 0.23 5.89 5.56
CA LEU A 22 0.26 6.99 6.52
C LEU A 22 0.45 8.37 5.87
N GLU A 23 1.40 8.51 4.94
CA GLU A 23 1.64 9.79 4.25
C GLU A 23 0.40 10.25 3.49
N ASN A 24 -0.26 9.32 2.80
CA ASN A 24 -1.48 9.60 2.03
C ASN A 24 -2.63 10.06 2.93
N LEU A 25 -2.79 9.41 4.09
CA LEU A 25 -3.80 9.81 5.08
C LEU A 25 -3.48 11.16 5.70
N CYS A 26 -2.20 11.45 5.96
CA CYS A 26 -1.77 12.76 6.46
C CYS A 26 -2.08 13.88 5.46
N LEU A 27 -1.92 13.63 4.16
CA LEU A 27 -2.26 14.61 3.11
C LEU A 27 -3.76 14.87 3.06
N MET A 28 -4.60 13.83 3.10
CA MET A 28 -6.06 13.97 3.17
C MET A 28 -6.52 14.67 4.46
N LYS A 29 -5.91 14.30 5.59
CA LYS A 29 -6.18 14.94 6.88
C LYS A 29 -5.80 16.42 6.86
N TYR A 30 -4.62 16.78 6.31
CA TYR A 30 -4.18 18.16 6.18
C TYR A 30 -5.24 19.02 5.49
N GLU A 31 -5.76 18.56 4.36
CA GLU A 31 -6.76 19.31 3.59
C GLU A 31 -8.09 19.44 4.36
N LEU A 32 -8.56 18.36 5.01
CA LEU A 32 -9.79 18.41 5.81
C LEU A 32 -9.64 19.28 7.07
N ASP A 33 -8.49 19.22 7.74
CA ASP A 33 -8.20 20.09 8.90
C ASP A 33 -8.17 21.57 8.48
N LYS A 34 -7.57 21.89 7.32
CA LYS A 34 -7.55 23.23 6.73
C LYS A 34 -8.97 23.76 6.45
N ARG A 35 -9.91 22.87 6.10
CA ARG A 35 -11.33 23.20 5.93
C ARG A 35 -12.10 23.28 7.25
N GLY A 36 -11.45 23.04 8.39
CA GLY A 36 -12.02 23.18 9.74
C GLY A 36 -12.69 21.93 10.29
N TYR A 37 -12.52 20.77 9.68
CA TYR A 37 -13.05 19.50 10.17
C TYR A 37 -12.20 18.91 11.28
N LYS A 38 -12.83 18.25 12.23
CA LYS A 38 -12.14 17.52 13.31
C LYS A 38 -11.79 16.11 12.84
N THR A 39 -10.54 15.86 12.60
CA THR A 39 -10.04 14.60 12.05
C THR A 39 -9.02 13.89 12.95
N LYS A 40 -8.92 12.58 12.84
CA LYS A 40 -7.93 11.76 13.55
C LYS A 40 -7.46 10.60 12.67
N ILE A 41 -6.19 10.23 12.78
CA ILE A 41 -5.62 9.03 12.16
C ILE A 41 -5.26 8.04 13.27
N ILE A 42 -5.62 6.78 13.10
CA ILE A 42 -5.26 5.69 14.02
C ILE A 42 -4.84 4.46 13.23
N HIS A 43 -3.99 3.64 13.83
CA HIS A 43 -3.71 2.30 13.31
C HIS A 43 -4.90 1.37 13.60
N ILE A 44 -5.18 0.40 12.71
CA ILE A 44 -6.26 -0.59 12.86
C ILE A 44 -6.19 -1.35 14.20
N GLU A 45 -5.01 -1.46 14.78
CA GLU A 45 -4.76 -2.08 16.09
C GLU A 45 -4.24 -1.07 17.12
N ASP A 46 -4.81 0.15 17.11
CA ASP A 46 -4.49 1.18 18.09
C ASP A 46 -4.57 0.65 19.54
N ALA A 47 -3.53 0.94 20.37
CA ALA A 47 -3.45 0.41 21.73
C ALA A 47 -4.61 0.84 22.62
N GLN A 48 -5.16 2.07 22.42
CA GLN A 48 -6.32 2.54 23.17
C GLN A 48 -7.58 1.81 22.68
N ALA A 49 -7.69 1.60 21.36
CA ALA A 49 -8.77 0.85 20.75
C ALA A 49 -8.74 -0.62 21.16
N LEU A 50 -7.58 -1.27 21.16
CA LEU A 50 -7.44 -2.66 21.62
C LEU A 50 -7.85 -2.84 23.09
N LYS A 51 -7.47 -1.89 23.94
CA LYS A 51 -7.83 -1.89 25.38
C LYS A 51 -9.28 -1.46 25.65
N ALA A 52 -9.96 -0.88 24.66
CA ALA A 52 -11.31 -0.39 24.84
C ALA A 52 -12.30 -1.55 25.04
N MET A 53 -13.10 -1.45 26.09
CA MET A 53 -14.21 -2.38 26.37
C MET A 53 -15.54 -1.85 25.83
N ARG A 54 -15.54 -0.68 25.22
CA ARG A 54 -16.65 0.06 24.66
C ARG A 54 -16.14 1.01 23.57
N PRO A 55 -17.02 1.57 22.73
CA PRO A 55 -16.62 2.64 21.81
C PRO A 55 -15.97 3.82 22.56
N ILE A 56 -14.82 4.25 22.07
CA ILE A 56 -14.06 5.41 22.56
C ILE A 56 -14.13 6.58 21.58
N TYR A 57 -14.44 6.31 20.32
CA TYR A 57 -14.67 7.31 19.27
C TYR A 57 -16.12 7.27 18.77
N TYR A 58 -16.64 8.45 18.42
CA TYR A 58 -17.76 8.60 17.51
C TYR A 58 -17.29 9.42 16.32
N ALA A 59 -17.31 8.83 15.13
CA ALA A 59 -16.94 9.49 13.88
C ALA A 59 -18.16 9.58 12.96
N LYS A 60 -18.49 10.78 12.46
CA LYS A 60 -19.56 10.90 11.48
C LYS A 60 -19.23 10.09 10.22
N VAL A 61 -17.97 10.10 9.82
CA VAL A 61 -17.42 9.33 8.70
C VAL A 61 -16.17 8.57 9.13
N VAL A 62 -16.14 7.26 8.93
CA VAL A 62 -14.92 6.45 9.03
C VAL A 62 -14.32 6.31 7.63
N VAL A 63 -13.03 6.53 7.52
CA VAL A 63 -12.26 6.33 6.28
C VAL A 63 -11.34 5.12 6.47
N THR A 64 -11.50 4.11 5.62
CA THR A 64 -10.78 2.83 5.70
C THR A 64 -10.09 2.49 4.37
N MET A 65 -9.32 1.40 4.37
CA MET A 65 -8.50 1.01 3.22
C MET A 65 -9.12 -0.04 2.31
N ALA A 66 -9.94 -0.95 2.88
CA ALA A 66 -10.52 -2.06 2.13
C ALA A 66 -11.75 -2.65 2.83
N CYS A 67 -12.93 -2.47 2.25
CA CYS A 67 -14.20 -2.97 2.78
C CYS A 67 -14.89 -3.89 1.77
N TYR A 68 -14.46 -5.15 1.69
CA TYR A 68 -15.04 -6.11 0.73
C TYR A 68 -16.33 -6.76 1.23
N GLU A 69 -16.42 -7.01 2.54
CA GLU A 69 -17.55 -7.69 3.19
C GLU A 69 -17.76 -7.16 4.63
N ASN A 70 -18.80 -7.64 5.29
CA ASN A 70 -19.10 -7.24 6.66
C ASN A 70 -17.93 -7.53 7.62
N ALA A 71 -17.23 -8.65 7.44
CA ALA A 71 -16.10 -9.02 8.28
C ALA A 71 -14.93 -8.05 8.16
N SER A 72 -14.65 -7.52 6.96
CA SER A 72 -13.60 -6.51 6.79
C SER A 72 -13.97 -5.18 7.44
N ILE A 73 -15.23 -4.76 7.39
CA ILE A 73 -15.69 -3.57 8.12
C ILE A 73 -15.59 -3.79 9.63
N GLU A 74 -16.04 -4.95 10.14
CA GLU A 74 -15.91 -5.30 11.55
C GLU A 74 -14.44 -5.30 11.98
N TRP A 75 -13.56 -5.83 11.12
CA TRP A 75 -12.13 -5.84 11.35
C TRP A 75 -11.54 -4.43 11.51
N HIS A 76 -11.91 -3.48 10.64
CA HIS A 76 -11.39 -2.12 10.68
C HIS A 76 -12.00 -1.31 11.85
N THR A 77 -13.29 -1.46 12.11
CA THR A 77 -14.00 -0.63 13.09
C THR A 77 -14.03 -1.26 14.48
N LYS A 78 -14.03 -2.59 14.58
CA LYS A 78 -14.13 -3.36 15.82
C LYS A 78 -15.17 -2.76 16.77
N ASN A 79 -15.01 -2.91 18.08
CA ASN A 79 -15.93 -2.35 19.07
C ASN A 79 -15.47 -1.00 19.64
N PHE A 80 -14.54 -0.29 18.99
CA PHE A 80 -13.97 0.94 19.54
C PHE A 80 -14.53 2.23 18.92
N VAL A 81 -15.19 2.14 17.76
CA VAL A 81 -15.78 3.31 17.09
C VAL A 81 -17.28 3.12 16.86
N LYS A 82 -18.06 4.19 17.03
CA LYS A 82 -19.39 4.36 16.46
C LYS A 82 -19.31 5.31 15.28
N PHE A 83 -20.07 5.03 14.24
CA PHE A 83 -20.02 5.81 12.99
C PHE A 83 -21.36 5.82 12.29
N ASP A 84 -21.55 6.77 11.37
CA ASP A 84 -22.76 6.88 10.55
C ASP A 84 -22.50 6.45 9.11
N LYS A 85 -21.29 6.67 8.60
CA LYS A 85 -20.90 6.49 7.20
C LYS A 85 -19.50 5.91 7.10
N ILE A 86 -19.21 5.26 5.96
CA ILE A 86 -17.88 4.75 5.64
C ILE A 86 -17.48 5.23 4.24
N ILE A 87 -16.24 5.70 4.12
CA ILE A 87 -15.51 5.87 2.86
C ILE A 87 -14.44 4.79 2.82
N ASP A 88 -14.43 4.00 1.77
CA ASP A 88 -13.40 3.00 1.48
C ASP A 88 -12.46 3.54 0.41
N LEU A 89 -11.18 3.70 0.75
CA LEU A 89 -10.15 4.19 -0.16
C LEU A 89 -9.78 3.17 -1.23
N GLN A 90 -10.15 1.91 -1.04
CA GLN A 90 -9.91 0.82 -2.00
C GLN A 90 -8.45 0.76 -2.45
N TRP A 91 -7.50 0.52 -1.53
CA TRP A 91 -6.06 0.48 -1.88
C TRP A 91 -5.64 -0.61 -2.86
N GLU A 92 -6.52 -1.59 -3.15
CA GLU A 92 -6.29 -2.65 -4.12
C GLU A 92 -7.15 -2.43 -5.37
N ASN A 93 -6.82 -1.40 -6.15
CA ASN A 93 -7.50 -1.09 -7.41
C ASN A 93 -6.93 -1.87 -8.60
N ILE A 94 -5.71 -2.38 -8.48
CA ILE A 94 -5.05 -3.14 -9.54
C ILE A 94 -5.07 -4.61 -9.16
N VAL A 95 -5.63 -5.40 -10.05
CA VAL A 95 -5.75 -6.85 -9.90
C VAL A 95 -5.16 -7.55 -11.12
N PHE A 96 -4.71 -8.78 -10.94
CA PHE A 96 -4.29 -9.63 -12.05
C PHE A 96 -5.51 -10.11 -12.86
N PRO A 97 -5.36 -10.40 -14.16
CA PRO A 97 -6.45 -10.92 -14.97
C PRO A 97 -7.09 -12.20 -14.41
N MET A 98 -6.31 -13.06 -13.76
CA MET A 98 -6.82 -14.23 -13.10
C MET A 98 -7.76 -13.90 -11.92
N ASP A 99 -7.45 -12.86 -11.14
CA ASP A 99 -8.31 -12.42 -10.04
C ASP A 99 -9.67 -11.91 -10.55
N GLU A 100 -9.68 -11.36 -11.77
CA GLU A 100 -10.92 -10.96 -12.43
C GLU A 100 -11.78 -12.16 -12.84
N LYS A 101 -11.14 -13.27 -13.25
CA LYS A 101 -11.84 -14.47 -13.72
C LYS A 101 -12.40 -15.31 -12.59
N ASP A 102 -11.60 -15.62 -11.58
CA ASP A 102 -11.88 -16.72 -10.65
C ASP A 102 -12.23 -16.28 -9.23
N THR A 103 -11.49 -15.34 -8.65
CA THR A 103 -11.69 -14.95 -7.24
C THR A 103 -12.35 -13.61 -7.09
N ASN A 104 -12.27 -12.81 -8.08
CA ASN A 104 -12.86 -11.52 -8.31
C ASN A 104 -13.20 -10.72 -7.03
N ALA A 105 -12.24 -9.97 -6.53
CA ALA A 105 -12.42 -9.08 -5.39
C ALA A 105 -13.68 -8.19 -5.53
N TYR A 106 -14.09 -7.87 -6.75
CA TYR A 106 -15.28 -7.07 -7.02
C TYR A 106 -16.59 -7.85 -6.99
N LYS A 107 -16.60 -9.17 -7.25
CA LYS A 107 -17.79 -10.01 -7.11
C LYS A 107 -18.14 -10.28 -5.65
N ASN A 108 -17.17 -10.19 -4.77
CA ASN A 108 -17.30 -10.57 -3.37
C ASN A 108 -17.82 -9.45 -2.48
N TYR A 109 -18.09 -8.25 -3.01
CA TYR A 109 -18.73 -7.21 -2.23
C TYR A 109 -20.10 -7.68 -1.76
N SER A 110 -20.27 -7.77 -0.45
CA SER A 110 -21.48 -8.33 0.16
C SER A 110 -21.96 -7.50 1.34
N GLY A 111 -23.24 -7.64 1.66
CA GLY A 111 -23.83 -6.99 2.82
C GLY A 111 -23.65 -5.48 2.82
N VAL A 112 -23.26 -4.92 3.96
CA VAL A 112 -23.06 -3.47 4.15
C VAL A 112 -21.88 -2.94 3.31
N ALA A 113 -20.93 -3.79 2.94
CA ALA A 113 -19.83 -3.37 2.08
C ALA A 113 -20.28 -2.85 0.69
N LYS A 114 -21.47 -3.20 0.23
CA LYS A 114 -22.08 -2.61 -0.99
C LYS A 114 -22.62 -1.19 -0.77
N GLU A 115 -22.83 -0.82 0.47
CA GLU A 115 -23.45 0.45 0.85
C GLU A 115 -22.45 1.56 1.18
N VAL A 116 -21.16 1.21 1.30
CA VAL A 116 -20.11 2.20 1.59
C VAL A 116 -19.76 3.02 0.35
N VAL A 117 -19.29 4.25 0.56
CA VAL A 117 -18.73 5.06 -0.52
C VAL A 117 -17.35 4.54 -0.85
N ARG A 118 -17.03 4.36 -2.14
CA ARG A 118 -15.74 3.86 -2.61
C ARG A 118 -15.01 4.85 -3.50
N VAL A 119 -13.73 4.95 -3.25
CA VAL A 119 -12.80 5.68 -4.11
C VAL A 119 -12.34 4.78 -5.25
N SER A 120 -12.42 5.26 -6.47
CA SER A 120 -11.76 4.68 -7.63
C SER A 120 -10.59 5.54 -8.05
N TRP A 121 -9.45 4.89 -8.37
CA TRP A 121 -8.27 5.61 -8.87
C TRP A 121 -8.43 6.01 -10.33
N GLY A 122 -9.08 5.18 -11.15
CA GLY A 122 -9.32 5.42 -12.56
C GLY A 122 -10.64 4.85 -13.04
N GLU A 123 -10.99 5.18 -14.28
CA GLU A 123 -12.26 4.77 -14.89
C GLU A 123 -12.33 3.24 -15.09
N MET A 124 -11.19 2.57 -15.31
CA MET A 124 -11.13 1.11 -15.44
C MET A 124 -11.66 0.43 -14.17
N ASN A 125 -11.20 0.84 -13.01
CA ASN A 125 -11.65 0.29 -11.74
C ASN A 125 -13.09 0.72 -11.41
N ARG A 126 -13.48 1.95 -11.75
CA ARG A 126 -14.85 2.43 -11.60
C ARG A 126 -15.84 1.56 -12.38
N LYS A 127 -15.55 1.23 -13.63
CA LYS A 127 -16.36 0.31 -14.44
C LYS A 127 -16.51 -1.06 -13.79
N ARG A 128 -15.43 -1.63 -13.25
CA ARG A 128 -15.49 -2.91 -12.53
C ARG A 128 -16.42 -2.84 -11.32
N MET A 129 -16.35 -1.77 -10.51
CA MET A 129 -17.26 -1.59 -9.39
C MET A 129 -18.72 -1.49 -9.82
N LEU A 130 -18.99 -0.80 -10.91
CA LEU A 130 -20.35 -0.62 -11.42
C LEU A 130 -20.89 -1.86 -12.14
N GLU A 131 -20.09 -2.47 -13.02
CA GLU A 131 -20.53 -3.52 -13.92
C GLU A 131 -20.43 -4.91 -13.29
N VAL A 132 -19.39 -5.17 -12.49
CA VAL A 132 -19.15 -6.47 -11.86
C VAL A 132 -19.73 -6.51 -10.46
N ALA A 133 -19.34 -5.59 -9.60
CA ALA A 133 -19.82 -5.53 -8.22
C ALA A 133 -21.26 -5.01 -8.12
N LYS A 134 -21.82 -4.42 -9.20
CA LYS A 134 -23.18 -3.85 -9.24
C LYS A 134 -23.41 -2.83 -8.11
N MET A 135 -22.42 -1.99 -7.88
CA MET A 135 -22.52 -0.91 -6.89
C MET A 135 -23.38 0.24 -7.41
N ASP A 136 -23.97 0.98 -6.49
CA ASP A 136 -24.67 2.23 -6.79
C ASP A 136 -23.68 3.27 -7.36
N PRO A 137 -23.94 3.81 -8.57
CA PRO A 137 -23.06 4.79 -9.20
C PRO A 137 -22.80 6.03 -8.36
N LYS A 138 -23.74 6.43 -7.49
CA LYS A 138 -23.57 7.59 -6.59
C LYS A 138 -22.53 7.32 -5.50
N LYS A 139 -22.29 6.05 -5.17
CA LYS A 139 -21.37 5.60 -4.12
C LYS A 139 -19.96 5.30 -4.65
N VAL A 140 -19.75 5.29 -5.96
CA VAL A 140 -18.42 5.09 -6.57
C VAL A 140 -17.89 6.43 -7.07
N LYS A 141 -16.84 6.92 -6.43
CA LYS A 141 -16.25 8.24 -6.67
C LYS A 141 -14.90 8.13 -7.36
N LEU A 142 -14.79 8.73 -8.54
CA LEU A 142 -13.55 8.82 -9.30
C LEU A 142 -12.70 9.97 -8.75
N ILE A 143 -11.68 9.64 -7.98
CA ILE A 143 -10.85 10.62 -7.26
C ILE A 143 -9.42 10.65 -7.81
N GLY A 144 -8.90 9.53 -8.28
CA GLY A 144 -7.48 9.33 -8.52
C GLY A 144 -6.79 8.71 -7.30
N HIS A 145 -5.47 8.59 -7.37
CA HIS A 145 -4.66 8.01 -6.30
C HIS A 145 -3.90 9.11 -5.55
N VAL A 146 -4.33 9.40 -4.31
CA VAL A 146 -3.74 10.49 -3.48
C VAL A 146 -2.22 10.36 -3.33
N GLY A 147 -1.68 9.13 -3.29
CA GLY A 147 -0.23 8.93 -3.21
C GLY A 147 0.56 9.47 -4.40
N MET A 148 -0.07 9.68 -5.57
CA MET A 148 0.59 10.27 -6.73
C MET A 148 0.75 11.79 -6.59
N ASP A 149 -0.05 12.43 -5.77
CA ASP A 149 0.04 13.87 -5.53
C ASP A 149 1.40 14.29 -4.93
N PHE A 150 2.06 13.41 -4.17
CA PHE A 150 3.42 13.66 -3.67
C PHE A 150 4.49 13.79 -4.75
N LEU A 151 4.18 13.37 -5.98
CA LEU A 151 5.08 13.46 -7.14
C LEU A 151 4.77 14.68 -8.02
N ARG A 152 3.75 15.47 -7.67
CA ARG A 152 3.40 16.71 -8.34
C ARG A 152 4.38 17.82 -8.00
N ASP A 153 4.45 18.84 -8.85
CA ASP A 153 5.37 19.96 -8.66
C ASP A 153 5.11 20.71 -7.34
N GLU A 154 3.86 20.77 -6.88
CA GLU A 154 3.44 21.45 -5.64
C GLU A 154 3.94 20.73 -4.37
N LEU A 155 4.18 19.41 -4.43
CA LEU A 155 4.60 18.60 -3.28
C LEU A 155 5.99 17.99 -3.44
N LYS A 156 6.69 18.24 -4.55
CA LYS A 156 8.00 17.62 -4.80
C LYS A 156 9.05 17.94 -3.73
N GLY A 157 8.95 19.07 -3.06
CA GLY A 157 9.82 19.48 -1.96
C GLY A 157 9.51 18.78 -0.63
N TYR A 158 8.43 18.01 -0.55
CA TYR A 158 8.15 17.15 0.60
C TYR A 158 9.24 16.10 0.81
N TYR A 159 9.79 15.58 -0.27
CA TYR A 159 10.92 14.65 -0.24
C TYR A 159 12.24 15.43 -0.19
N ARG A 160 13.28 14.75 0.32
CA ARG A 160 14.61 15.30 0.46
C ARG A 160 15.27 15.51 -0.90
N SER A 161 16.18 16.49 -0.97
CA SER A 161 16.96 16.74 -2.18
C SER A 161 17.80 15.52 -2.61
N LYS A 162 18.20 15.47 -3.87
CA LYS A 162 19.10 14.42 -4.38
C LYS A 162 20.42 14.44 -3.61
N GLU A 163 20.95 15.63 -3.35
CA GLU A 163 22.20 15.87 -2.64
C GLU A 163 22.16 15.27 -1.22
N ASP A 164 21.15 15.61 -0.42
CA ASP A 164 21.00 15.13 0.96
C ASP A 164 20.85 13.60 1.04
N VAL A 165 20.10 13.02 0.10
CA VAL A 165 19.92 11.56 0.06
C VAL A 165 21.21 10.85 -0.34
N LEU A 166 21.88 11.32 -1.39
CA LEU A 166 23.10 10.68 -1.86
C LEU A 166 24.25 10.82 -0.81
N GLU A 167 24.32 11.94 -0.11
CA GLU A 167 25.27 12.14 0.99
C GLU A 167 25.04 11.14 2.12
N GLU A 168 23.79 10.99 2.60
CA GLU A 168 23.46 10.03 3.66
C GLU A 168 23.85 8.59 3.30
N TYR A 169 23.61 8.22 2.04
CA TYR A 169 23.92 6.85 1.57
C TYR A 169 25.35 6.71 1.04
N GLN A 170 26.17 7.76 1.17
CA GLN A 170 27.56 7.78 0.71
C GLN A 170 27.69 7.41 -0.79
N ILE A 171 26.80 7.94 -1.59
CA ILE A 171 26.80 7.78 -3.05
C ILE A 171 27.35 9.07 -3.66
N PRO A 172 28.41 9.01 -4.48
CA PRO A 172 28.98 10.22 -5.10
C PRO A 172 27.99 10.93 -6.02
N ILE A 173 27.86 12.25 -5.87
CA ILE A 173 26.88 13.08 -6.59
C ILE A 173 27.13 13.13 -8.12
N ASP A 174 28.37 12.91 -8.54
CA ASP A 174 28.77 12.88 -9.95
C ASP A 174 28.35 11.60 -10.70
N LYS A 175 27.81 10.62 -9.98
CA LYS A 175 27.34 9.37 -10.57
C LYS A 175 25.92 9.48 -11.08
N LYS A 176 25.62 8.75 -12.16
CA LYS A 176 24.25 8.51 -12.60
C LYS A 176 23.60 7.45 -11.72
N ILE A 177 22.40 7.72 -11.26
CA ILE A 177 21.65 6.82 -10.37
C ILE A 177 20.61 6.06 -11.18
N PHE A 178 20.77 4.75 -11.27
CA PHE A 178 19.82 3.85 -11.92
C PHE A 178 19.11 3.04 -10.85
N LEU A 179 17.79 3.19 -10.76
CA LEU A 179 16.96 2.53 -9.76
C LEU A 179 16.25 1.33 -10.39
N PHE A 180 16.46 0.15 -9.84
CA PHE A 180 15.62 -1.01 -10.11
C PHE A 180 14.67 -1.23 -8.94
N ILE A 181 13.36 -1.15 -9.21
CA ILE A 181 12.31 -1.43 -8.24
C ILE A 181 11.84 -2.86 -8.49
N SER A 182 12.21 -3.74 -7.58
CA SER A 182 11.93 -5.17 -7.72
C SER A 182 10.45 -5.48 -7.58
N PRO A 183 9.85 -6.17 -8.56
CA PRO A 183 8.50 -6.70 -8.46
C PRO A 183 8.48 -8.11 -7.87
N TYR A 184 9.64 -8.64 -7.49
CA TYR A 184 9.82 -10.03 -7.13
C TYR A 184 9.56 -10.26 -5.63
N PHE A 185 9.16 -11.49 -5.32
CA PHE A 185 9.08 -11.96 -3.96
C PHE A 185 10.41 -12.63 -3.54
N SER A 186 10.46 -13.19 -2.32
CA SER A 186 11.64 -13.91 -1.82
C SER A 186 12.13 -14.98 -2.79
N ASP A 187 13.46 -15.19 -2.82
CA ASP A 187 14.10 -16.26 -3.60
C ASP A 187 13.70 -17.65 -3.09
N TYR A 188 13.25 -17.74 -1.86
CA TYR A 188 12.91 -18.99 -1.19
C TYR A 188 11.46 -18.98 -0.71
N HIS A 189 10.66 -19.87 -1.32
CA HIS A 189 9.35 -20.23 -0.80
C HIS A 189 9.28 -21.71 -0.55
N THR A 190 8.74 -22.10 0.60
CA THR A 190 8.50 -23.51 0.91
C THR A 190 7.43 -24.10 0.00
N GLU A 191 7.43 -25.41 -0.18
CA GLU A 191 6.38 -26.08 -0.96
C GLU A 191 4.98 -25.83 -0.38
N GLU A 192 4.86 -25.74 0.96
CA GLU A 192 3.59 -25.38 1.62
C GLU A 192 3.09 -24.00 1.20
N TYR A 193 4.00 -23.01 1.15
CA TYR A 193 3.67 -21.68 0.67
C TYR A 193 3.21 -21.69 -0.80
N LEU A 194 3.92 -22.42 -1.66
CA LEU A 194 3.53 -22.53 -3.08
C LEU A 194 2.17 -23.22 -3.26
N VAL A 195 1.88 -24.24 -2.45
CA VAL A 195 0.55 -24.89 -2.46
C VAL A 195 -0.53 -23.91 -2.03
N GLU A 196 -0.28 -23.07 -1.02
CA GLU A 196 -1.25 -22.05 -0.58
C GLU A 196 -1.46 -20.98 -1.65
N MET A 197 -0.39 -20.53 -2.28
CA MET A 197 -0.46 -19.55 -3.39
C MET A 197 -1.19 -20.13 -4.62
N CYS A 198 -0.98 -21.41 -4.95
CA CYS A 198 -1.77 -22.07 -6.01
C CYS A 198 -3.26 -22.12 -5.69
N LYS A 199 -3.64 -22.33 -4.42
CA LYS A 199 -5.06 -22.25 -4.00
C LYS A 199 -5.65 -20.85 -4.17
N ARG A 200 -4.84 -19.81 -3.94
CA ARG A 200 -5.27 -18.42 -4.03
C ARG A 200 -5.25 -17.89 -5.47
N PHE A 201 -4.20 -18.21 -6.22
CA PHE A 201 -3.91 -17.61 -7.53
C PHE A 201 -3.96 -18.63 -8.69
N GLY A 202 -4.48 -19.83 -8.46
CA GLY A 202 -4.60 -20.88 -9.47
C GLY A 202 -3.33 -21.75 -9.63
N GLU A 203 -3.51 -22.93 -10.23
CA GLU A 203 -2.43 -23.93 -10.38
C GLU A 203 -1.22 -23.41 -11.21
N GLY A 204 -1.46 -22.48 -12.13
CA GLY A 204 -0.41 -21.85 -12.93
C GLY A 204 0.58 -20.99 -12.13
N TRP A 205 0.25 -20.61 -10.87
CA TRP A 205 1.12 -19.78 -10.04
C TRP A 205 2.49 -20.40 -9.78
N ARG A 206 2.55 -21.72 -9.57
CA ARG A 206 3.81 -22.43 -9.34
C ARG A 206 4.75 -22.31 -10.54
N SER A 207 4.25 -22.51 -11.75
CA SER A 207 5.03 -22.35 -12.98
C SER A 207 5.42 -20.88 -13.19
N TYR A 208 4.50 -19.96 -13.01
CA TYR A 208 4.83 -18.53 -13.08
C TYR A 208 5.97 -18.15 -12.14
N TYR A 209 5.95 -18.63 -10.90
CA TYR A 209 7.00 -18.37 -9.93
C TYR A 209 8.33 -19.03 -10.32
N LYS A 210 8.33 -20.35 -10.60
CA LYS A 210 9.55 -21.14 -10.83
C LYS A 210 10.17 -20.93 -12.22
N ASP A 211 9.33 -20.79 -13.25
CA ASP A 211 9.79 -20.80 -14.64
C ASP A 211 9.85 -19.38 -15.26
N CYS A 212 9.21 -18.40 -14.63
CA CYS A 212 9.22 -17.02 -15.11
C CYS A 212 9.85 -16.04 -14.10
N MET A 213 9.32 -15.92 -12.86
CA MET A 213 9.77 -14.90 -11.92
C MET A 213 11.23 -15.09 -11.48
N LEU A 214 11.58 -16.26 -10.94
CA LEU A 214 12.94 -16.51 -10.44
C LEU A 214 14.00 -16.44 -11.54
N PRO A 215 13.81 -17.07 -12.73
CA PRO A 215 14.78 -16.92 -13.82
C PRO A 215 14.86 -15.49 -14.35
N SER A 216 13.77 -14.76 -14.47
CA SER A 216 13.78 -13.35 -14.88
C SER A 216 14.60 -12.49 -13.93
N LYS A 217 14.39 -12.65 -12.61
CA LYS A 217 15.17 -11.95 -11.58
C LYS A 217 16.67 -12.19 -11.76
N LYS A 218 17.07 -13.45 -11.91
CA LYS A 218 18.48 -13.82 -12.12
C LYS A 218 19.07 -13.16 -13.37
N ILE A 219 18.38 -13.24 -14.51
CA ILE A 219 18.82 -12.62 -15.77
C ILE A 219 19.00 -11.11 -15.60
N ILE A 220 18.05 -10.43 -14.95
CA ILE A 220 18.11 -8.98 -14.73
C ILE A 220 19.29 -8.62 -13.81
N LEU A 221 19.52 -9.37 -12.74
CA LEU A 221 20.67 -9.17 -11.88
C LEU A 221 21.99 -9.39 -12.60
N ASP A 222 22.09 -10.41 -13.48
CA ASP A 222 23.25 -10.64 -14.32
C ASP A 222 23.49 -9.48 -15.29
N TRP A 223 22.44 -8.89 -15.88
CA TRP A 223 22.53 -7.70 -16.73
C TRP A 223 23.06 -6.49 -15.96
N MET A 224 22.52 -6.24 -14.77
CA MET A 224 22.97 -5.13 -13.91
C MET A 224 24.43 -5.32 -13.49
N GLY A 225 24.83 -6.54 -13.15
CA GLY A 225 26.21 -6.87 -12.80
C GLY A 225 27.19 -6.55 -13.93
N LYS A 226 26.86 -6.86 -15.19
CA LYS A 226 27.66 -6.50 -16.37
C LYS A 226 27.81 -4.99 -16.52
N ILE A 227 26.71 -4.22 -16.40
CA ILE A 227 26.78 -2.76 -16.46
C ILE A 227 27.65 -2.21 -15.32
N CYS A 228 27.53 -2.75 -14.10
CA CYS A 228 28.38 -2.32 -12.97
C CYS A 228 29.85 -2.60 -13.18
N GLU A 229 30.19 -3.65 -13.92
CA GLU A 229 31.56 -3.98 -14.30
C GLU A 229 32.11 -3.02 -15.35
N GLU A 230 31.34 -2.69 -16.37
CA GLU A 230 31.73 -1.89 -17.51
C GLU A 230 31.67 -0.37 -17.26
N ARG A 231 30.71 0.08 -16.45
CA ARG A 231 30.41 1.50 -16.24
C ARG A 231 30.61 1.94 -14.78
N LYS A 232 31.71 2.64 -14.54
CA LYS A 232 32.01 3.18 -13.21
C LYS A 232 31.38 4.56 -12.94
N ASP A 233 30.77 5.17 -13.95
CA ASP A 233 29.99 6.41 -13.86
C ASP A 233 28.56 6.22 -13.36
N VAL A 234 28.10 4.95 -13.26
CA VAL A 234 26.75 4.58 -12.84
C VAL A 234 26.75 3.90 -11.48
N VAL A 235 25.78 4.21 -10.65
CA VAL A 235 25.42 3.43 -9.46
C VAL A 235 24.04 2.82 -9.68
N PHE A 236 23.94 1.48 -9.61
CA PHE A 236 22.67 0.79 -9.54
C PHE A 236 22.18 0.70 -8.10
N ILE A 237 20.94 1.13 -7.89
CA ILE A 237 20.21 0.90 -6.65
C ILE A 237 19.17 -0.19 -6.91
N TYR A 238 19.34 -1.32 -6.26
CA TYR A 238 18.34 -2.39 -6.20
C TYR A 238 17.46 -2.15 -4.98
N ARG A 239 16.18 -1.89 -5.21
CA ARG A 239 15.19 -1.74 -4.15
C ARG A 239 14.33 -3.00 -4.09
N PRO A 240 14.55 -3.89 -3.09
CA PRO A 240 13.75 -5.09 -2.93
C PRO A 240 12.27 -4.77 -2.65
N HIS A 241 11.38 -5.66 -3.08
CA HIS A 241 10.00 -5.65 -2.59
C HIS A 241 9.97 -5.82 -1.06
N PRO A 242 9.03 -5.22 -0.31
CA PRO A 242 9.00 -5.32 1.16
C PRO A 242 9.06 -6.75 1.72
N GLY A 243 8.51 -7.73 1.02
CA GLY A 243 8.58 -9.15 1.37
C GLY A 243 9.72 -9.92 0.71
N GLU A 244 10.68 -9.24 0.09
CA GLU A 244 11.75 -9.89 -0.65
C GLU A 244 13.01 -10.04 0.19
N GLU A 245 13.48 -11.29 0.32
CA GLU A 245 14.84 -11.62 0.72
C GLU A 245 15.58 -12.03 -0.55
N SER A 246 16.63 -11.28 -0.93
CA SER A 246 17.40 -11.50 -2.15
C SER A 246 18.87 -11.67 -1.86
N GLU A 247 19.29 -12.91 -1.63
CA GLU A 247 20.71 -13.26 -1.46
C GLU A 247 21.51 -12.97 -2.74
N GLN A 248 20.89 -13.10 -3.91
CA GLN A 248 21.52 -12.82 -5.20
C GLN A 248 21.85 -11.32 -5.34
N ALA A 249 20.96 -10.43 -4.97
CA ALA A 249 21.22 -8.99 -5.00
C ALA A 249 22.28 -8.58 -3.97
N ASP A 250 22.21 -9.13 -2.75
CA ASP A 250 23.21 -8.88 -1.71
C ASP A 250 24.61 -9.41 -2.11
N ALA A 251 24.67 -10.48 -2.92
CA ALA A 251 25.93 -10.97 -3.48
C ALA A 251 26.52 -10.01 -4.52
N LEU A 252 25.69 -9.35 -5.34
CA LEU A 252 26.15 -8.32 -6.27
C LEU A 252 26.65 -7.07 -5.54
N GLU A 253 25.99 -6.65 -4.46
CA GLU A 253 26.45 -5.53 -3.64
C GLU A 253 27.83 -5.80 -3.04
N ARG A 254 28.08 -7.03 -2.58
CA ARG A 254 29.43 -7.43 -2.09
C ARG A 254 30.49 -7.44 -3.21
N LYS A 255 30.08 -7.70 -4.46
CA LYS A 255 30.98 -7.82 -5.60
C LYS A 255 31.31 -6.47 -6.25
N TYR A 256 30.34 -5.56 -6.35
CA TYR A 256 30.45 -4.32 -7.10
C TYR A 256 30.20 -3.10 -6.20
N SER A 257 31.19 -2.22 -6.06
CA SER A 257 31.09 -0.99 -5.24
C SER A 257 30.05 0.00 -5.74
N ASN A 258 29.64 -0.11 -6.99
CA ASN A 258 28.59 0.69 -7.66
C ASN A 258 27.26 -0.05 -7.82
N PHE A 259 27.01 -1.10 -7.03
CA PHE A 259 25.72 -1.75 -6.85
C PHE A 259 25.32 -1.65 -5.38
N ARG A 260 24.11 -1.20 -5.09
CA ARG A 260 23.64 -0.97 -3.73
C ARG A 260 22.26 -1.59 -3.53
N VAL A 261 22.06 -2.31 -2.44
CA VAL A 261 20.75 -2.86 -2.03
C VAL A 261 20.18 -1.99 -0.93
N ILE A 262 19.10 -1.25 -1.23
CA ILE A 262 18.55 -0.26 -0.29
C ILE A 262 17.08 -0.57 0.00
N ARG A 263 16.76 -0.77 1.29
CA ARG A 263 15.42 -1.12 1.78
C ARG A 263 14.72 0.04 2.50
N THR A 264 15.45 1.11 2.78
CA THR A 264 14.98 2.28 3.54
C THR A 264 14.46 3.39 2.63
N LEU A 265 13.79 4.37 3.21
CA LEU A 265 13.05 5.46 2.57
C LEU A 265 11.88 4.94 1.69
N SER A 266 11.02 5.83 1.25
CA SER A 266 9.93 5.47 0.33
C SER A 266 10.45 5.24 -1.09
N VAL A 267 9.73 4.48 -1.89
CA VAL A 267 10.05 4.29 -3.32
C VAL A 267 10.01 5.63 -4.06
N LYS A 268 9.08 6.52 -3.72
CA LYS A 268 8.95 7.85 -4.33
C LYS A 268 10.19 8.71 -4.12
N GLN A 269 10.79 8.66 -2.90
CA GLN A 269 12.06 9.34 -2.64
C GLN A 269 13.16 8.87 -3.60
N TRP A 270 13.28 7.56 -3.82
CA TRP A 270 14.28 7.01 -4.73
C TRP A 270 13.98 7.29 -6.20
N ILE A 271 12.70 7.28 -6.61
CA ILE A 271 12.29 7.69 -7.95
C ILE A 271 12.73 9.13 -8.23
N LEU A 272 12.49 10.06 -7.30
CA LEU A 272 12.82 11.47 -7.48
C LEU A 272 14.32 11.73 -7.65
N VAL A 273 15.18 11.01 -6.93
CA VAL A 273 16.63 11.19 -6.99
C VAL A 273 17.30 10.43 -8.13
N SER A 274 16.61 9.50 -8.77
CA SER A 274 17.15 8.63 -9.81
C SER A 274 17.12 9.30 -11.19
N ASP A 275 18.11 8.96 -12.03
CA ASP A 275 18.20 9.42 -13.41
C ASP A 275 17.43 8.50 -14.35
N LYS A 276 17.44 7.18 -14.11
CA LYS A 276 16.65 6.18 -14.85
C LYS A 276 16.04 5.16 -13.89
N ILE A 277 14.86 4.67 -14.24
CA ILE A 277 14.08 3.76 -13.42
C ILE A 277 13.81 2.49 -14.23
N TYR A 278 13.95 1.35 -13.57
CA TYR A 278 13.70 0.03 -14.12
C TYR A 278 12.78 -0.74 -13.19
N THR A 279 11.86 -1.50 -13.76
CA THR A 279 11.03 -2.44 -13.02
C THR A 279 10.59 -3.59 -13.93
N GLY A 280 9.82 -4.53 -13.43
CA GLY A 280 9.21 -5.60 -14.22
C GLY A 280 7.68 -5.49 -14.21
N ASN A 281 7.00 -6.60 -13.91
CA ASN A 281 5.54 -6.68 -13.82
C ASN A 281 5.03 -6.03 -12.53
N SER A 282 5.04 -4.71 -12.49
CA SER A 282 4.69 -3.90 -11.32
C SER A 282 3.96 -2.63 -11.72
N SER A 283 3.05 -2.16 -10.89
CA SER A 283 2.39 -0.86 -11.05
C SER A 283 3.28 0.34 -10.72
N THR A 284 4.45 0.13 -10.13
CA THR A 284 5.35 1.20 -9.67
C THR A 284 5.87 2.09 -10.81
N PHE A 285 5.81 1.63 -12.07
CA PHE A 285 6.15 2.48 -13.21
C PHE A 285 5.24 3.72 -13.31
N VAL A 286 4.02 3.66 -12.78
CA VAL A 286 3.10 4.80 -12.75
C VAL A 286 3.63 5.92 -11.86
N GLU A 287 4.28 5.59 -10.75
CA GLU A 287 4.95 6.58 -9.90
C GLU A 287 6.08 7.29 -10.65
N ALA A 288 6.84 6.55 -11.49
CA ALA A 288 7.83 7.18 -12.37
C ALA A 288 7.19 8.12 -13.40
N PHE A 289 6.02 7.76 -13.96
CA PHE A 289 5.28 8.63 -14.88
C PHE A 289 4.86 9.94 -14.20
N PHE A 290 4.23 9.88 -13.02
CA PHE A 290 3.84 11.08 -12.28
C PHE A 290 5.03 11.92 -11.83
N ALA A 291 6.18 11.30 -11.56
CA ALA A 291 7.44 11.99 -11.29
C ALA A 291 8.11 12.58 -12.54
N LYS A 292 7.51 12.41 -13.74
CA LYS A 292 8.08 12.82 -15.03
C LYS A 292 9.47 12.23 -15.28
N LYS A 293 9.67 10.97 -14.84
CA LYS A 293 10.91 10.20 -14.98
C LYS A 293 10.71 9.04 -15.94
N MET A 294 11.72 8.78 -16.79
CA MET A 294 11.68 7.62 -17.69
C MET A 294 11.78 6.32 -16.89
N CYS A 295 10.90 5.37 -17.20
CA CYS A 295 10.89 4.03 -16.65
C CYS A 295 10.96 2.99 -17.76
N TYR A 296 11.75 1.94 -17.55
CA TYR A 296 11.92 0.82 -18.46
C TYR A 296 11.36 -0.46 -17.85
N LEU A 297 10.64 -1.23 -18.66
CA LEU A 297 10.03 -2.50 -18.23
C LEU A 297 10.91 -3.69 -18.66
N LEU A 298 11.49 -4.38 -17.69
CA LEU A 298 12.39 -5.52 -17.94
C LEU A 298 11.61 -6.84 -17.90
N PHE A 299 11.49 -7.50 -19.06
CA PHE A 299 10.76 -8.75 -19.25
C PHE A 299 11.61 -9.76 -20.03
N PRO A 300 12.74 -10.24 -19.46
CA PRO A 300 13.61 -11.18 -20.17
C PRO A 300 12.90 -12.50 -20.49
N ILE A 301 11.93 -12.89 -19.65
CA ILE A 301 11.04 -14.02 -19.89
C ILE A 301 9.60 -13.47 -19.94
N PRO A 302 8.81 -13.86 -20.96
CA PRO A 302 7.42 -13.44 -21.05
C PRO A 302 6.61 -13.89 -19.84
N VAL A 303 5.86 -12.97 -19.25
CA VAL A 303 4.93 -13.27 -18.15
C VAL A 303 3.66 -13.89 -18.75
N PRO A 304 3.15 -15.01 -18.21
CA PRO A 304 1.88 -15.56 -18.64
C PRO A 304 0.73 -14.55 -18.49
N SER A 305 -0.18 -14.50 -19.46
CA SER A 305 -1.24 -13.49 -19.56
C SER A 305 -2.13 -13.38 -18.33
N ASP A 306 -2.29 -14.47 -17.58
CA ASP A 306 -3.11 -14.48 -16.37
C ASP A 306 -2.44 -13.77 -15.17
N TYR A 307 -1.11 -13.62 -15.22
CA TYR A 307 -0.28 -12.99 -14.18
C TYR A 307 0.37 -11.68 -14.64
N GLU A 308 0.22 -11.29 -15.89
CA GLU A 308 0.67 -9.99 -16.38
C GLU A 308 -0.38 -8.92 -16.08
N LEU A 309 0.04 -7.80 -15.50
CA LEU A 309 -0.87 -6.68 -15.28
C LEU A 309 -1.50 -6.23 -16.60
N ALA A 310 -2.81 -6.14 -16.65
CA ALA A 310 -3.57 -5.95 -17.90
C ALA A 310 -3.10 -4.74 -18.73
N PHE A 311 -2.72 -3.65 -18.06
CA PHE A 311 -2.24 -2.43 -18.70
C PHE A 311 -0.76 -2.50 -19.16
N LEU A 312 -0.05 -3.58 -18.86
CA LEU A 312 1.32 -3.84 -19.39
C LEU A 312 1.33 -4.71 -20.64
N LYS A 313 0.18 -5.25 -21.05
CA LYS A 313 0.08 -6.19 -22.16
C LYS A 313 0.73 -5.67 -23.43
N ASP A 314 0.44 -4.42 -23.79
CA ASP A 314 0.93 -3.77 -25.01
C ASP A 314 2.07 -2.76 -24.74
N ALA A 315 2.66 -2.79 -23.54
CA ALA A 315 3.76 -1.93 -23.15
C ALA A 315 5.06 -2.28 -23.92
N ASP A 316 5.91 -1.29 -24.12
CA ASP A 316 7.27 -1.52 -24.61
C ASP A 316 8.12 -2.20 -23.54
N LYS A 317 8.68 -3.38 -23.86
CA LYS A 317 9.37 -4.27 -22.92
C LYS A 317 10.77 -4.57 -23.40
N ILE A 318 11.75 -4.39 -22.54
CA ILE A 318 13.13 -4.83 -22.75
C ILE A 318 13.24 -6.33 -22.45
N LYS A 319 13.66 -7.11 -23.46
CA LYS A 319 13.66 -8.58 -23.42
C LYS A 319 15.05 -9.20 -23.50
N ASN A 320 16.08 -8.41 -23.82
CA ASN A 320 17.45 -8.89 -24.00
C ASN A 320 18.47 -7.88 -23.45
N TYR A 321 19.73 -8.32 -23.35
CA TYR A 321 20.80 -7.50 -22.79
C TYR A 321 21.13 -6.28 -23.64
N ASP A 322 21.16 -6.41 -24.98
CA ASP A 322 21.55 -5.31 -25.88
C ASP A 322 20.56 -4.12 -25.75
N ASP A 323 19.27 -4.42 -25.70
CA ASP A 323 18.24 -3.41 -25.45
C ASP A 323 18.35 -2.79 -24.05
N PHE A 324 18.69 -3.61 -23.04
CA PHE A 324 18.93 -3.12 -21.68
C PHE A 324 20.17 -2.22 -21.63
N GLU A 325 21.29 -2.66 -22.20
CA GLU A 325 22.52 -1.86 -22.29
C GLU A 325 22.27 -0.56 -23.07
N GLY A 326 21.53 -0.64 -24.18
CA GLY A 326 21.09 0.53 -24.94
C GLY A 326 20.30 1.53 -24.09
N SER A 327 19.37 1.04 -23.26
CA SER A 327 18.56 1.89 -22.38
C SER A 327 19.37 2.62 -21.31
N THR A 328 20.59 2.16 -20.98
CA THR A 328 21.46 2.83 -20.01
C THR A 328 22.17 4.06 -20.58
N LYS A 329 22.20 4.24 -21.90
CA LYS A 329 22.89 5.33 -22.59
C LYS A 329 22.12 6.65 -22.50
N GLU A 330 22.81 7.79 -22.50
CA GLU A 330 22.17 9.11 -22.49
C GLU A 330 21.44 9.40 -23.81
N SER A 331 21.87 8.79 -24.90
CA SER A 331 21.24 8.93 -26.22
C SER A 331 19.93 8.16 -26.37
N ASP A 332 19.53 7.39 -25.37
CA ASP A 332 18.25 6.67 -25.41
C ASP A 332 17.08 7.62 -25.28
N ASN A 333 16.22 7.64 -26.29
CA ASN A 333 15.09 8.53 -26.46
C ASN A 333 13.76 7.78 -26.68
N ARG A 334 13.67 6.54 -26.19
CA ARG A 334 12.42 5.78 -26.26
C ARG A 334 11.29 6.55 -25.57
N PRO A 335 10.05 6.38 -26.06
CA PRO A 335 8.89 6.92 -25.37
C PRO A 335 8.66 6.17 -24.03
N PHE A 336 7.86 6.76 -23.17
CA PHE A 336 7.40 6.06 -21.98
C PHE A 336 6.67 4.76 -22.36
N PRO A 337 6.91 3.62 -21.68
CA PRO A 337 6.51 2.30 -22.16
C PRO A 337 5.00 2.05 -22.23
N VAL A 338 4.21 2.86 -21.57
CA VAL A 338 2.74 2.80 -21.52
C VAL A 338 2.17 4.14 -21.94
N SER A 339 1.12 4.16 -22.74
CA SER A 339 0.49 5.41 -23.17
C SER A 339 -0.13 6.18 -22.02
N GLU A 340 -0.07 7.52 -22.07
CA GLU A 340 -0.72 8.39 -21.10
C GLU A 340 -2.22 8.10 -20.98
N GLN A 341 -2.90 7.83 -22.10
CA GLN A 341 -4.32 7.46 -22.12
C GLN A 341 -4.59 6.24 -21.25
N LEU A 342 -3.77 5.19 -21.35
CA LEU A 342 -3.96 3.97 -20.56
C LEU A 342 -3.64 4.20 -19.08
N ILE A 343 -2.65 5.04 -18.78
CA ILE A 343 -2.38 5.46 -17.40
C ILE A 343 -3.57 6.22 -16.83
N ASP A 344 -4.17 7.13 -17.60
CA ASP A 344 -5.36 7.90 -17.20
C ASP A 344 -6.57 6.99 -16.91
N GLU A 345 -6.78 5.95 -17.72
CA GLU A 345 -7.84 4.96 -17.47
C GLU A 345 -7.67 4.23 -16.13
N VAL A 346 -6.43 4.02 -15.69
CA VAL A 346 -6.12 3.28 -14.46
C VAL A 346 -5.96 4.20 -13.25
N TYR A 347 -5.38 5.39 -13.44
CA TYR A 347 -4.99 6.32 -12.37
C TYR A 347 -5.42 7.77 -12.65
N THR A 348 -6.49 8.05 -13.21
CA THR A 348 -6.99 9.41 -13.55
C THR A 348 -5.95 10.52 -13.41
N ILE A 349 -5.49 11.02 -14.54
CA ILE A 349 -4.52 12.11 -14.60
C ILE A 349 -5.27 13.43 -14.58
N ASP A 350 -5.10 14.22 -13.53
CA ASP A 350 -5.61 15.61 -13.48
C ASP A 350 -4.52 16.52 -12.93
N TRP A 351 -3.82 17.17 -13.82
CA TRP A 351 -2.73 18.08 -13.44
C TRP A 351 -3.22 19.38 -12.77
N ASN A 352 -4.50 19.72 -12.89
CA ASN A 352 -5.06 20.96 -12.32
C ASN A 352 -5.53 20.77 -10.89
N THR A 353 -6.20 19.65 -10.60
CA THR A 353 -6.79 19.39 -9.29
C THR A 353 -6.20 18.13 -8.66
N PRO A 354 -5.42 18.25 -7.58
CA PRO A 354 -4.86 17.10 -6.87
C PRO A 354 -5.93 16.15 -6.35
N SER A 355 -5.59 14.86 -6.29
CA SER A 355 -6.51 13.82 -5.80
C SER A 355 -6.91 14.03 -4.33
N TYR A 356 -6.02 14.57 -3.49
CA TYR A 356 -6.35 14.86 -2.09
C TYR A 356 -7.39 15.99 -1.94
N VAL A 357 -7.40 16.96 -2.85
CA VAL A 357 -8.42 18.02 -2.89
C VAL A 357 -9.76 17.44 -3.34
N LYS A 358 -9.77 16.63 -4.41
CA LYS A 358 -10.98 15.90 -4.85
C LYS A 358 -11.53 14.98 -3.77
N PHE A 359 -10.62 14.33 -3.02
CA PHE A 359 -11.01 13.52 -1.87
C PHE A 359 -11.72 14.38 -0.82
N ALA A 360 -11.19 15.54 -0.48
CA ALA A 360 -11.80 16.42 0.52
C ALA A 360 -13.17 16.93 0.07
N ASP A 361 -13.33 17.33 -1.20
CA ASP A 361 -14.62 17.72 -1.77
C ASP A 361 -15.66 16.60 -1.68
N MET A 362 -15.27 15.38 -2.04
CA MET A 362 -16.10 14.18 -1.92
C MET A 362 -16.41 13.86 -0.46
N ALA A 363 -15.44 13.97 0.44
CA ALA A 363 -15.64 13.69 1.87
C ALA A 363 -16.61 14.68 2.51
N GLU A 364 -16.58 15.96 2.14
CA GLU A 364 -17.56 16.97 2.52
C GLU A 364 -18.97 16.64 2.02
N GLU A 365 -19.10 16.25 0.74
CA GLU A 365 -20.37 15.78 0.18
C GLU A 365 -20.91 14.59 0.98
N VAL A 366 -20.06 13.60 1.25
CA VAL A 366 -20.44 12.42 2.04
C VAL A 366 -20.86 12.81 3.44
N LEU A 367 -20.10 13.69 4.11
CA LEU A 367 -20.38 14.12 5.48
C LEU A 367 -21.78 14.76 5.60
N HIS A 368 -22.12 15.64 4.68
CA HIS A 368 -23.34 16.47 4.79
C HIS A 368 -24.58 15.83 4.15
N ASN A 369 -24.42 14.83 3.27
CA ASN A 369 -25.54 14.21 2.59
C ASN A 369 -26.04 12.95 3.32
N PRO A 370 -27.30 12.98 3.83
CA PRO A 370 -27.92 11.82 4.53
C PRO A 370 -28.04 10.56 3.66
N TYR A 371 -27.97 10.69 2.33
CA TYR A 371 -28.02 9.57 1.41
C TYR A 371 -26.97 8.49 1.71
N TYR A 372 -25.81 8.88 2.22
CA TYR A 372 -24.71 7.98 2.54
C TYR A 372 -24.78 7.37 3.95
N ASN A 373 -25.78 7.72 4.77
CA ASN A 373 -25.95 7.15 6.08
C ASN A 373 -26.24 5.65 6.00
N LEU A 374 -25.56 4.87 6.81
CA LEU A 374 -25.92 3.48 7.06
C LEU A 374 -27.16 3.42 7.96
N THR A 375 -28.05 2.48 7.70
CA THR A 375 -29.25 2.31 8.50
C THR A 375 -28.92 1.72 9.88
N LYS A 376 -29.83 1.89 10.84
CA LYS A 376 -29.66 1.31 12.18
C LYS A 376 -29.53 -0.22 12.14
N GLU A 377 -30.23 -0.88 11.21
CA GLU A 377 -30.12 -2.33 10.99
C GLU A 377 -28.71 -2.71 10.51
N GLN A 378 -28.18 -1.99 9.53
CA GLN A 378 -26.83 -2.21 9.01
C GLN A 378 -25.77 -1.99 10.10
N LEU A 379 -25.92 -0.95 10.92
CA LEU A 379 -24.99 -0.63 12.00
C LEU A 379 -25.03 -1.64 13.16
N LYS A 380 -26.17 -2.32 13.39
CA LYS A 380 -26.27 -3.33 14.46
C LYS A 380 -25.27 -4.47 14.30
N ILE A 381 -24.86 -4.81 13.07
CA ILE A 381 -23.86 -5.84 12.77
C ILE A 381 -22.52 -5.52 13.45
N TYR A 382 -22.17 -4.23 13.51
CA TYR A 382 -20.88 -3.75 14.05
C TYR A 382 -20.92 -3.39 15.53
N TYR A 383 -22.09 -3.40 16.15
CA TYR A 383 -22.26 -3.08 17.57
C TYR A 383 -22.57 -4.34 18.39
N HIS A 384 -21.99 -5.49 18.00
CA HIS A 384 -22.27 -6.71 18.75
C HIS A 384 -21.69 -6.65 20.17
N LYS A 385 -22.34 -7.34 21.10
CA LYS A 385 -21.86 -7.46 22.47
C LYS A 385 -20.65 -8.38 22.51
N MET A 386 -19.54 -7.87 23.01
CA MET A 386 -18.34 -8.69 23.22
C MET A 386 -18.66 -9.92 24.06
N GLY A 387 -18.19 -11.09 23.61
CA GLY A 387 -18.27 -12.34 24.35
C GLY A 387 -17.43 -12.31 25.63
N ALA A 388 -17.68 -13.24 26.54
CA ALA A 388 -16.94 -13.33 27.80
C ALA A 388 -15.42 -13.51 27.58
N GLY A 389 -15.01 -14.32 26.61
CA GLY A 389 -13.60 -14.55 26.29
C GLY A 389 -12.91 -13.29 25.74
N GLU A 390 -13.58 -12.51 24.91
CA GLU A 390 -13.06 -11.25 24.37
C GLU A 390 -12.90 -10.19 25.47
N LYS A 391 -13.88 -10.10 26.40
CA LYS A 391 -13.77 -9.24 27.56
C LYS A 391 -12.60 -9.63 28.46
N LEU A 392 -12.40 -10.93 28.67
CA LEU A 392 -11.28 -11.43 29.45
C LEU A 392 -9.94 -11.10 28.78
N LEU A 393 -9.82 -11.31 27.47
CA LEU A 393 -8.60 -10.95 26.69
C LEU A 393 -8.31 -9.45 26.82
N LYS A 394 -9.28 -8.57 26.60
CA LYS A 394 -9.11 -7.13 26.76
C LYS A 394 -8.77 -6.72 28.18
N LEU A 395 -9.29 -7.44 29.19
CA LEU A 395 -8.91 -7.23 30.58
C LEU A 395 -7.44 -7.61 30.83
N LEU A 396 -6.99 -8.75 30.29
CA LEU A 396 -5.60 -9.22 30.40
C LEU A 396 -4.63 -8.24 29.71
N ILE A 397 -5.00 -7.70 28.54
CA ILE A 397 -4.21 -6.66 27.83
C ILE A 397 -4.07 -5.39 28.69
N LYS A 398 -5.10 -5.03 29.47
CA LYS A 398 -5.00 -3.88 30.41
C LYS A 398 -4.01 -4.11 31.53
N ILE A 399 -3.80 -5.36 31.92
CA ILE A 399 -2.87 -5.78 32.97
C ILE A 399 -1.67 -6.41 32.28
N THR A 400 -0.81 -5.58 31.69
CA THR A 400 0.34 -6.01 30.88
C THR A 400 1.17 -7.15 31.47
N PRO A 401 1.49 -7.21 32.79
CA PRO A 401 2.22 -8.36 33.36
C PRO A 401 1.44 -9.67 33.27
N LEU A 402 0.13 -9.67 33.52
CA LEU A 402 -0.68 -10.90 33.39
C LEU A 402 -0.86 -11.31 31.92
N TYR A 403 -0.97 -10.34 31.03
CA TYR A 403 -1.01 -10.61 29.59
C TYR A 403 0.29 -11.24 29.09
N ASN A 404 1.44 -10.73 29.49
CA ASN A 404 2.75 -11.32 29.16
C ASN A 404 2.88 -12.75 29.74
N CYS A 405 2.46 -12.94 30.98
CA CYS A 405 2.45 -14.28 31.60
C CYS A 405 1.55 -15.27 30.83
N TYR A 406 0.39 -14.82 30.39
CA TYR A 406 -0.51 -15.60 29.52
C TYR A 406 0.14 -15.91 28.17
N LEU A 407 0.85 -14.97 27.59
CA LEU A 407 1.58 -15.17 26.34
C LEU A 407 2.73 -16.18 26.50
N ASP A 408 3.49 -16.11 27.59
CA ASP A 408 4.59 -17.05 27.91
C ASP A 408 4.07 -18.48 28.13
N MET A 409 2.87 -18.61 28.72
CA MET A 409 2.21 -19.93 28.83
C MET A 409 1.85 -20.50 27.47
N LEU A 410 1.42 -19.65 26.50
CA LEU A 410 1.09 -20.08 25.13
C LEU A 410 2.33 -20.51 24.33
N GLU A 411 3.53 -20.05 24.69
CA GLU A 411 4.77 -20.45 24.01
C GLU A 411 5.31 -21.80 24.46
N LYS A 412 5.13 -22.13 25.72
CA LYS A 412 5.76 -23.33 26.34
C LYS A 412 5.12 -24.66 25.94
N ASP A 413 3.85 -24.65 25.54
CA ASP A 413 3.15 -25.88 25.15
C ASP A 413 2.92 -25.92 23.63
N GLN A 414 3.32 -27.03 22.97
CA GLN A 414 2.88 -27.35 21.62
C GLN A 414 1.36 -27.60 21.67
N PRO A 415 0.52 -26.70 21.10
CA PRO A 415 -0.92 -26.81 21.29
C PRO A 415 -1.47 -27.98 20.49
N LYS A 416 -2.04 -28.94 21.18
CA LYS A 416 -2.87 -30.01 20.60
C LYS A 416 -4.23 -29.48 20.08
N TRP A 417 -4.52 -28.18 20.21
CA TRP A 417 -5.86 -27.62 19.95
C TRP A 417 -5.80 -26.42 18.96
N LYS A 418 -6.58 -26.50 17.88
CA LYS A 418 -6.66 -25.45 16.81
C LYS A 418 -6.94 -24.02 17.32
N TRP A 419 -7.66 -23.86 18.43
CA TRP A 419 -7.93 -22.54 19.00
C TRP A 419 -6.67 -21.88 19.60
N LEU A 420 -5.70 -22.67 20.09
CA LEU A 420 -4.41 -22.17 20.56
C LEU A 420 -3.51 -21.73 19.41
N GLU A 421 -3.57 -22.39 18.24
CA GLU A 421 -2.86 -21.93 17.03
C GLU A 421 -3.39 -20.59 16.56
N LYS A 422 -4.73 -20.40 16.57
CA LYS A 422 -5.34 -19.12 16.28
C LYS A 422 -4.87 -18.02 17.25
N LYS A 423 -4.76 -18.32 18.53
CA LYS A 423 -4.26 -17.38 19.55
C LYS A 423 -2.76 -17.06 19.38
N ARG A 424 -1.94 -18.01 18.94
CA ARG A 424 -0.53 -17.79 18.61
C ARG A 424 -0.37 -16.87 17.38
N SER A 425 -1.20 -17.05 16.36
CA SER A 425 -1.18 -16.17 15.19
C SER A 425 -1.62 -14.75 15.55
N GLU A 426 -2.66 -14.59 16.37
CA GLU A 426 -3.09 -13.30 16.94
C GLU A 426 -1.97 -12.66 17.77
N ARG A 427 -1.19 -13.43 18.53
CA ARG A 427 -0.05 -12.94 19.29
C ARG A 427 1.06 -12.40 18.40
N ARG A 428 1.58 -13.21 17.45
CA ARG A 428 2.65 -12.80 16.54
C ARG A 428 2.28 -11.51 15.82
N ARG A 429 1.01 -11.40 15.43
CA ARG A 429 0.47 -10.21 14.83
C ARG A 429 0.47 -9.01 15.79
N LEU A 430 0.06 -9.18 17.04
CA LEU A 430 0.09 -8.13 18.06
C LEU A 430 1.52 -7.65 18.38
N GLU A 431 2.51 -8.55 18.35
CA GLU A 431 3.92 -8.19 18.52
C GLU A 431 4.44 -7.38 17.33
N THR A 432 4.10 -7.78 16.10
CA THR A 432 4.44 -7.02 14.89
C THR A 432 3.77 -5.64 14.91
N VAL A 433 2.51 -5.58 15.25
CA VAL A 433 1.74 -4.35 15.39
C VAL A 433 2.29 -3.47 16.52
N ALA A 434 2.68 -4.04 17.66
CA ALA A 434 3.29 -3.27 18.74
C ALA A 434 4.59 -2.59 18.31
N GLN A 435 5.39 -3.22 17.45
CA GLN A 435 6.59 -2.59 16.87
C GLN A 435 6.25 -1.45 15.91
N ASP A 436 5.23 -1.61 15.07
CA ASP A 436 4.73 -0.53 14.19
C ASP A 436 4.04 0.57 14.98
N PHE A 437 3.39 0.22 16.07
CA PHE A 437 2.70 1.09 17.00
C PHE A 437 3.64 2.06 17.70
N GLU A 438 4.77 1.58 18.20
CA GLU A 438 5.81 2.39 18.83
C GLU A 438 6.41 3.40 17.83
N LYS A 439 6.27 3.15 16.52
CA LYS A 439 6.79 4.01 15.44
C LYS A 439 5.82 5.08 14.95
N THR A 440 4.55 5.03 15.33
CA THR A 440 3.56 6.02 14.88
C THR A 440 2.96 6.74 16.07
N THR A 441 3.46 7.94 16.33
CA THR A 441 2.98 8.84 17.38
C THR A 441 2.19 10.00 16.77
N ASP A 442 1.36 10.65 17.57
CA ASP A 442 0.69 11.90 17.17
C ASP A 442 1.71 12.97 16.74
N GLU A 443 2.92 12.95 17.32
CA GLU A 443 4.02 13.85 16.97
C GLU A 443 4.58 13.53 15.57
N GLU A 444 4.72 12.27 15.21
CA GLU A 444 5.14 11.86 13.87
C GLU A 444 4.10 12.28 12.82
N ILE A 445 2.82 12.03 13.07
CA ILE A 445 1.71 12.49 12.20
C ILE A 445 1.76 14.01 12.05
N ALA A 446 1.90 14.75 13.16
CA ALA A 446 2.03 16.19 13.13
C ALA A 446 3.29 16.66 12.37
N GLY A 447 4.38 15.90 12.45
CA GLY A 447 5.62 16.14 11.69
C GLY A 447 5.41 16.02 10.18
N ILE A 448 4.73 14.96 9.74
CA ILE A 448 4.36 14.76 8.34
C ILE A 448 3.45 15.89 7.85
N ILE A 449 2.42 16.23 8.62
CA ILE A 449 1.47 17.29 8.26
C ILE A 449 2.18 18.65 8.16
N ARG A 450 3.10 18.99 9.06
CA ARG A 450 3.90 20.23 8.96
C ARG A 450 4.73 20.27 7.69
N LYS A 451 5.35 19.16 7.27
CA LYS A 451 6.09 19.10 6.01
C LYS A 451 5.17 19.33 4.80
N ILE A 452 3.98 18.71 4.80
CA ILE A 452 2.98 18.90 3.76
C ILE A 452 2.55 20.38 3.70
N ALA A 453 2.20 20.98 4.83
CA ALA A 453 1.78 22.38 4.90
C ALA A 453 2.86 23.32 4.33
N ASN A 454 4.11 23.12 4.71
CA ASN A 454 5.23 23.92 4.24
C ASN A 454 5.41 23.86 2.70
N GLU A 455 5.00 22.77 2.05
CA GLU A 455 5.09 22.68 0.59
C GLU A 455 3.86 23.25 -0.12
N VAL A 456 2.66 22.92 0.37
CA VAL A 456 1.39 23.37 -0.25
C VAL A 456 1.17 24.90 -0.10
N GLU A 457 1.74 25.51 0.94
CA GLU A 457 1.56 26.94 1.24
C GLU A 457 2.67 27.85 0.63
N LYS A 458 3.66 27.27 -0.08
CA LYS A 458 4.66 28.02 -0.88
C LYS A 458 4.04 28.57 -2.16
#